data_5e633ef13ab811f68e099a8e6e386c4a
#
_entry.id   5e633ef13ab811f68e099a8e6e386c4a
#
_cell.length_a   1.000
_cell.length_b   1.000
_cell.length_c   1.000
_cell.angle_alpha   90.00
_cell.angle_beta   90.00
_cell.angle_gamma   90.00
#
_symmetry.space_group_name_H-M   'P 1'
#
loop_
_entity.id
_entity.type
_entity.pdbx_description
1 polymer ?
#
loop_
_entity_poly.entity_id
_entity_poly.type
_entity_poly.pdbx_seq_one_letter_code
_entity_poly.pdbx_strand_id
1 'polypeptide(L)'
;KYAIELMTTLGEVALGSQTIFNILFMPAFVMNLLILFFRPHITQMAIALIRGQIKEFNKIQVQLFAYLGVFSLIALVGSGLFGIPFLSILYGTNLTDYWVDFMLIMLGGSIGSFATVIDNILTAMRKQQLLLIPYTGGFLISLLITNLFVMKYHILGAALSFLITMLVWLGLSIMIYLF
;
A
#
# COMPACT_ATOMS: atom_id res chain seq x y z
N LYS A 1 -9.81 7.49 -5.17
CA LYS A 1 -9.75 8.80 -5.82
C LYS A 1 -11.03 9.10 -6.60
N TYR A 2 -11.36 8.31 -7.65
CA TYR A 2 -12.55 8.55 -8.50
C TYR A 2 -13.88 8.53 -7.73
N ALA A 3 -14.03 7.68 -6.71
CA ALA A 3 -15.24 7.65 -5.90
C ALA A 3 -15.45 8.96 -5.14
N ILE A 4 -14.40 9.53 -4.54
CA ILE A 4 -14.48 10.83 -3.85
C ILE A 4 -14.80 11.94 -4.86
N GLU A 5 -14.16 11.94 -6.02
CA GLU A 5 -14.40 12.92 -7.08
C GLU A 5 -15.86 12.88 -7.55
N LEU A 6 -16.39 11.70 -7.84
CA LEU A 6 -17.77 11.52 -8.26
C LEU A 6 -18.74 12.00 -7.19
N MET A 7 -18.53 11.64 -5.94
CA MET A 7 -19.39 12.03 -4.82
C MET A 7 -19.29 13.52 -4.47
N THR A 8 -18.10 14.13 -4.68
CA THR A 8 -17.96 15.59 -4.55
C THR A 8 -18.74 16.34 -5.63
N THR A 9 -18.73 15.83 -6.88
CA THR A 9 -19.50 16.44 -7.99
C THR A 9 -21.01 16.27 -7.79
N LEU A 10 -21.44 15.18 -7.13
CA LEU A 10 -22.83 14.95 -6.76
C LEU A 10 -23.27 15.71 -5.50
N GLY A 11 -22.34 16.43 -4.84
CA GLY A 11 -22.63 17.16 -3.60
C GLY A 11 -22.79 16.28 -2.34
N GLU A 12 -22.47 15.00 -2.43
CA GLU A 12 -22.56 14.03 -1.33
C GLU A 12 -21.36 14.09 -0.38
N VAL A 13 -20.24 14.66 -0.83
CA VAL A 13 -19.00 14.80 -0.07
C VAL A 13 -18.56 16.26 -0.10
N ALA A 14 -17.97 16.75 1.00
CA ALA A 14 -17.52 18.14 1.11
C ALA A 14 -16.52 18.53 0.01
N LEU A 15 -16.67 19.73 -0.54
CA LEU A 15 -15.74 20.30 -1.50
C LEU A 15 -14.32 20.29 -0.92
N GLY A 16 -13.35 19.85 -1.68
CA GLY A 16 -11.94 19.76 -1.25
C GLY A 16 -11.53 18.41 -0.62
N SER A 17 -12.47 17.51 -0.30
CA SER A 17 -12.16 16.18 0.29
C SER A 17 -11.20 15.37 -0.59
N GLN A 18 -11.33 15.46 -1.91
CA GLN A 18 -10.42 14.81 -2.85
C GLN A 18 -8.99 15.38 -2.77
N THR A 19 -8.88 16.70 -2.65
CA THR A 19 -7.57 17.37 -2.52
C THR A 19 -6.89 16.94 -1.22
N ILE A 20 -7.61 16.95 -0.10
CA ILE A 20 -7.10 16.49 1.19
C ILE A 20 -6.66 15.02 1.11
N PHE A 21 -7.48 14.14 0.58
CA PHE A 21 -7.12 12.72 0.39
C PHE A 21 -5.85 12.55 -0.46
N ASN A 22 -5.72 13.29 -1.55
CA ASN A 22 -4.51 13.24 -2.39
C ASN A 22 -3.25 13.69 -1.64
N ILE A 23 -3.35 14.74 -0.81
CA ILE A 23 -2.24 15.21 0.03
C ILE A 23 -1.82 14.11 1.02
N LEU A 24 -2.79 13.52 1.71
CA LEU A 24 -2.54 12.44 2.70
C LEU A 24 -1.97 11.16 2.04
N PHE A 25 -2.33 10.90 0.77
CA PHE A 25 -1.91 9.71 0.04
C PHE A 25 -0.47 9.80 -0.50
N MET A 26 0.07 11.02 -0.71
CA MET A 26 1.40 11.22 -1.28
C MET A 26 2.52 10.47 -0.55
N PRO A 27 2.66 10.54 0.80
CA PRO A 27 3.70 9.81 1.50
C PRO A 27 3.56 8.28 1.37
N ALA A 28 2.34 7.74 1.38
CA ALA A 28 2.10 6.32 1.18
C ALA A 28 2.49 5.86 -0.23
N PHE A 29 2.28 6.70 -1.25
CA PHE A 29 2.75 6.44 -2.61
C PHE A 29 4.28 6.39 -2.67
N VAL A 30 4.97 7.32 -2.00
CA VAL A 30 6.44 7.33 -1.92
C VAL A 30 6.98 6.04 -1.27
N MET A 31 6.29 5.49 -0.26
CA MET A 31 6.66 4.19 0.33
C MET A 31 6.70 3.07 -0.71
N ASN A 32 5.73 3.02 -1.62
CA ASN A 32 5.73 2.03 -2.69
C ASN A 32 6.89 2.24 -3.69
N LEU A 33 7.32 3.48 -3.92
CA LEU A 33 8.49 3.75 -4.78
C LEU A 33 9.80 3.25 -4.17
N LEU A 34 9.89 3.19 -2.85
CA LEU A 34 11.10 2.71 -2.16
C LEU A 34 11.42 1.24 -2.47
N ILE A 35 10.45 0.46 -2.92
CA ILE A 35 10.67 -0.90 -3.42
C ILE A 35 11.67 -0.95 -4.58
N LEU A 36 11.84 0.16 -5.33
CA LEU A 36 12.82 0.25 -6.40
C LEU A 36 14.26 0.07 -5.89
N PHE A 37 14.55 0.48 -4.66
CA PHE A 37 15.85 0.27 -4.03
C PHE A 37 16.15 -1.21 -3.72
N PHE A 38 15.11 -2.03 -3.62
CA PHE A 38 15.25 -3.46 -3.37
C PHE A 38 15.33 -4.32 -4.64
N ARG A 39 15.22 -3.72 -5.84
CA ARG A 39 15.34 -4.45 -7.12
C ARG A 39 16.59 -5.31 -7.24
N PRO A 40 17.81 -4.87 -6.82
CA PRO A 40 19.00 -5.72 -6.88
C PRO A 40 18.85 -7.01 -6.06
N HIS A 41 18.20 -6.95 -4.89
CA HIS A 41 17.95 -8.13 -4.04
C HIS A 41 16.98 -9.10 -4.71
N ILE A 42 15.93 -8.59 -5.37
CA ILE A 42 14.96 -9.39 -6.14
C ILE A 42 15.67 -10.13 -7.29
N THR A 43 16.60 -9.44 -7.99
CA THR A 43 17.40 -10.06 -9.06
C THR A 43 18.31 -11.16 -8.51
N GLN A 44 19.02 -10.91 -7.40
CA GLN A 44 19.87 -11.91 -6.74
C GLN A 44 19.06 -13.15 -6.30
N MET A 45 17.87 -12.93 -5.79
CA MET A 45 16.95 -13.98 -5.38
C MET A 45 16.52 -14.85 -6.57
N ALA A 46 16.19 -14.24 -7.72
CA ALA A 46 15.88 -14.97 -8.95
C ALA A 46 17.07 -15.79 -9.45
N ILE A 47 18.29 -15.26 -9.39
CA ILE A 47 19.52 -15.97 -9.75
C ILE A 47 19.76 -17.17 -8.83
N ALA A 48 19.62 -16.98 -7.51
CA ALA A 48 19.78 -18.06 -6.52
C ALA A 48 18.78 -19.20 -6.79
N LEU A 49 17.54 -18.86 -7.14
CA LEU A 49 16.50 -19.85 -7.49
C LEU A 49 16.87 -20.64 -8.76
N ILE A 50 17.33 -19.97 -9.81
CA ILE A 50 17.73 -20.60 -11.08
C ILE A 50 18.94 -21.55 -10.86
N ARG A 51 19.84 -21.21 -9.93
CA ARG A 51 21.00 -22.04 -9.57
C ARG A 51 20.67 -23.18 -8.60
N GLY A 52 19.42 -23.30 -8.16
CA GLY A 52 18.99 -24.31 -7.17
C GLY A 52 19.50 -24.05 -5.75
N GLN A 53 19.98 -22.84 -5.46
CA GLN A 53 20.52 -22.45 -4.15
C GLN A 53 19.39 -22.01 -3.19
N ILE A 54 18.55 -22.95 -2.79
CA ILE A 54 17.34 -22.67 -1.98
C ILE A 54 17.66 -21.98 -0.64
N LYS A 55 18.79 -22.34 0.01
CA LYS A 55 19.21 -21.69 1.26
C LYS A 55 19.52 -20.22 1.08
N GLU A 56 20.20 -19.87 -0.02
CA GLU A 56 20.53 -18.48 -0.35
C GLU A 56 19.28 -17.69 -0.75
N PHE A 57 18.39 -18.29 -1.54
CA PHE A 57 17.10 -17.73 -1.86
C PHE A 57 16.30 -17.36 -0.59
N ASN A 58 16.14 -18.29 0.35
CA ASN A 58 15.43 -18.04 1.61
C ASN A 58 16.12 -16.98 2.47
N LYS A 59 17.44 -16.95 2.50
CA LYS A 59 18.20 -15.93 3.23
C LYS A 59 17.93 -14.54 2.68
N ILE A 60 18.02 -14.35 1.37
CA ILE A 60 17.76 -13.06 0.71
C ILE A 60 16.30 -12.63 0.95
N GLN A 61 15.38 -13.57 0.86
CA GLN A 61 13.95 -13.31 1.12
C GLN A 61 13.72 -12.79 2.54
N VAL A 62 14.25 -13.47 3.56
CA VAL A 62 14.12 -13.04 4.95
C VAL A 62 14.76 -11.67 5.18
N GLN A 63 15.93 -11.42 4.61
CA GLN A 63 16.59 -10.12 4.70
C GLN A 63 15.72 -9.02 4.06
N LEU A 64 15.14 -9.28 2.90
CA LEU A 64 14.27 -8.32 2.21
C LEU A 64 13.05 -7.96 3.06
N PHE A 65 12.37 -8.96 3.64
CA PHE A 65 11.24 -8.72 4.54
C PHE A 65 11.66 -7.99 5.82
N ALA A 66 12.81 -8.31 6.39
CA ALA A 66 13.33 -7.63 7.57
C ALA A 66 13.63 -6.16 7.28
N TYR A 67 14.33 -5.85 6.19
CA TYR A 67 14.61 -4.46 5.79
C TYR A 67 13.32 -3.67 5.52
N LEU A 68 12.38 -4.28 4.80
CA LEU A 68 11.09 -3.65 4.52
C LEU A 68 10.29 -3.42 5.81
N GLY A 69 10.32 -4.39 6.76
CA GLY A 69 9.65 -4.26 8.06
C GLY A 69 10.23 -3.13 8.90
N VAL A 70 11.56 -3.07 9.03
CA VAL A 70 12.23 -1.99 9.76
C VAL A 70 11.94 -0.63 9.11
N PHE A 71 12.03 -0.56 7.78
CA PHE A 71 11.75 0.68 7.05
C PHE A 71 10.29 1.12 7.22
N SER A 72 9.33 0.19 7.10
CA SER A 72 7.91 0.48 7.30
C SER A 72 7.62 0.95 8.72
N LEU A 73 8.28 0.34 9.72
CA LEU A 73 8.14 0.77 11.13
C LEU A 73 8.65 2.20 11.32
N ILE A 74 9.84 2.51 10.82
CA ILE A 74 10.43 3.86 10.91
C ILE A 74 9.51 4.88 10.20
N ALA A 75 9.02 4.54 9.02
CA ALA A 75 8.12 5.40 8.26
C ALA A 75 6.78 5.63 8.99
N LEU A 76 6.19 4.60 9.59
CA LEU A 76 4.95 4.71 10.35
C LEU A 76 5.14 5.56 11.61
N VAL A 77 6.22 5.33 12.38
CA VAL A 77 6.52 6.13 13.57
C VAL A 77 6.83 7.58 13.19
N GLY A 78 7.67 7.79 12.17
CA GLY A 78 7.99 9.13 11.68
C GLY A 78 6.76 9.89 11.16
N SER A 79 5.89 9.20 10.42
CA SER A 79 4.63 9.76 9.93
C SER A 79 3.67 10.11 11.07
N GLY A 80 3.60 9.25 12.09
CA GLY A 80 2.74 9.49 13.26
C GLY A 80 3.15 10.72 14.06
N LEU A 81 4.46 10.98 14.15
CA LEU A 81 5.01 12.10 14.93
C LEU A 81 5.07 13.40 14.11
N PHE A 82 5.53 13.33 12.87
CA PHE A 82 5.88 14.49 12.07
C PHE A 82 5.07 14.64 10.77
N GLY A 83 4.34 13.61 10.34
CA GLY A 83 3.70 13.58 9.03
C GLY A 83 2.68 14.70 8.84
N ILE A 84 1.71 14.82 9.73
CA ILE A 84 0.67 15.87 9.64
C ILE A 84 1.25 17.28 9.76
N PRO A 85 2.11 17.61 10.76
CA PRO A 85 2.76 18.92 10.81
C PRO A 85 3.54 19.27 9.54
N PHE A 86 4.30 18.31 9.02
CA PHE A 86 5.07 18.48 7.78
C PHE A 86 4.18 18.76 6.56
N LEU A 87 3.12 17.96 6.38
CA LEU A 87 2.17 18.14 5.28
C LEU A 87 1.41 19.47 5.42
N SER A 88 1.03 19.86 6.65
CA SER A 88 0.33 21.12 6.89
C SER A 88 1.19 22.33 6.53
N ILE A 89 2.49 22.27 6.82
CA ILE A 89 3.44 23.34 6.43
C ILE A 89 3.64 23.35 4.92
N LEU A 90 3.82 22.17 4.31
CA LEU A 90 4.12 22.03 2.89
C LEU A 90 2.97 22.53 1.99
N TYR A 91 1.72 22.22 2.39
CA TYR A 91 0.52 22.54 1.61
C TYR A 91 -0.24 23.78 2.10
N GLY A 92 0.20 24.41 3.20
CA GLY A 92 -0.44 25.60 3.76
C GLY A 92 -1.87 25.37 4.27
N THR A 93 -2.22 24.12 4.62
CA THR A 93 -3.56 23.72 5.07
C THR A 93 -3.49 23.04 6.42
N ASN A 94 -4.48 23.28 7.28
CA ASN A 94 -4.57 22.55 8.54
C ASN A 94 -5.11 21.14 8.30
N LEU A 95 -4.27 20.12 8.55
CA LEU A 95 -4.61 18.71 8.37
C LEU A 95 -4.72 17.94 9.71
N THR A 96 -4.74 18.64 10.84
CA THR A 96 -4.71 18.04 12.18
C THR A 96 -5.85 17.05 12.41
N ASP A 97 -7.05 17.37 11.89
CA ASP A 97 -8.25 16.53 12.06
C ASP A 97 -8.18 15.22 11.27
N TYR A 98 -7.26 15.10 10.32
CA TYR A 98 -7.10 13.94 9.45
C TYR A 98 -5.95 13.01 9.85
N TRP A 99 -5.49 13.09 11.10
CA TRP A 99 -4.36 12.27 11.57
C TRP A 99 -4.67 10.76 11.48
N VAL A 100 -5.88 10.34 11.85
CA VAL A 100 -6.31 8.94 11.79
C VAL A 100 -6.34 8.46 10.34
N ASP A 101 -6.94 9.26 9.44
CA ASP A 101 -7.02 8.96 8.00
C ASP A 101 -5.62 8.77 7.41
N PHE A 102 -4.72 9.67 7.75
CA PHE A 102 -3.33 9.64 7.33
C PHE A 102 -2.62 8.36 7.80
N MET A 103 -2.76 8.00 9.08
CA MET A 103 -2.15 6.78 9.62
C MET A 103 -2.71 5.50 8.98
N LEU A 104 -4.00 5.44 8.70
CA LEU A 104 -4.61 4.32 7.96
C LEU A 104 -4.07 4.20 6.54
N ILE A 105 -3.89 5.32 5.84
CA ILE A 105 -3.31 5.36 4.50
C ILE A 105 -1.84 4.90 4.53
N MET A 106 -1.05 5.38 5.49
CA MET A 106 0.35 4.98 5.67
C MET A 106 0.49 3.48 5.99
N LEU A 107 -0.41 2.95 6.84
CA LEU A 107 -0.46 1.53 7.15
C LEU A 107 -0.82 0.71 5.88
N GLY A 108 -1.81 1.16 5.11
CA GLY A 108 -2.17 0.54 3.84
C GLY A 108 -1.02 0.57 2.83
N GLY A 109 -0.27 1.67 2.73
CA GLY A 109 0.92 1.79 1.89
C GLY A 109 2.02 0.81 2.30
N SER A 110 2.24 0.65 3.63
CA SER A 110 3.18 -0.35 4.16
C SER A 110 2.77 -1.77 3.76
N ILE A 111 1.51 -2.13 3.97
CA ILE A 111 0.96 -3.45 3.61
C ILE A 111 1.09 -3.69 2.10
N GLY A 112 0.76 -2.68 1.27
CA GLY A 112 0.93 -2.75 -0.18
C GLY A 112 2.37 -2.99 -0.61
N SER A 113 3.34 -2.43 0.12
CA SER A 113 4.76 -2.67 -0.13
C SER A 113 5.15 -4.14 0.13
N PHE A 114 4.63 -4.76 1.19
CA PHE A 114 4.81 -6.19 1.44
C PHE A 114 4.16 -7.05 0.34
N ALA A 115 2.94 -6.73 -0.08
CA ALA A 115 2.28 -7.42 -1.18
C ALA A 115 3.12 -7.36 -2.46
N THR A 116 3.65 -6.19 -2.81
CA THR A 116 4.50 -6.01 -3.99
C THR A 116 5.79 -6.84 -3.91
N VAL A 117 6.39 -7.01 -2.72
CA VAL A 117 7.56 -7.90 -2.57
C VAL A 117 7.17 -9.35 -2.86
N ILE A 118 6.04 -9.83 -2.34
CA ILE A 118 5.56 -11.19 -2.60
C ILE A 118 5.29 -11.39 -4.09
N ASP A 119 4.68 -10.42 -4.76
CA ASP A 119 4.43 -10.46 -6.20
C ASP A 119 5.73 -10.54 -7.02
N ASN A 120 6.78 -9.82 -6.60
CA ASN A 120 8.10 -9.93 -7.20
C ASN A 120 8.73 -11.32 -6.97
N ILE A 121 8.53 -11.93 -5.80
CA ILE A 121 8.97 -13.30 -5.51
C ILE A 121 8.23 -14.28 -6.41
N LEU A 122 6.91 -14.18 -6.54
CA LEU A 122 6.10 -15.01 -7.43
C LEU A 122 6.54 -14.88 -8.89
N THR A 123 6.89 -13.66 -9.31
CA THR A 123 7.42 -13.40 -10.65
C THR A 123 8.78 -14.09 -10.85
N ALA A 124 9.68 -14.04 -9.86
CA ALA A 124 10.95 -14.73 -9.88
C ALA A 124 10.78 -16.26 -9.94
N MET A 125 9.74 -16.78 -9.30
CA MET A 125 9.35 -18.19 -9.35
C MET A 125 8.62 -18.59 -10.66
N ARG A 126 8.47 -17.68 -11.62
CA ARG A 126 7.71 -17.85 -12.88
C ARG A 126 6.22 -18.13 -12.68
N LYS A 127 5.67 -17.78 -11.52
CA LYS A 127 4.23 -17.90 -11.20
C LYS A 127 3.45 -16.62 -11.51
N GLN A 128 3.96 -15.74 -12.37
CA GLN A 128 3.37 -14.44 -12.67
C GLN A 128 1.92 -14.48 -13.17
N GLN A 129 1.49 -15.58 -13.81
CA GLN A 129 0.11 -15.73 -14.27
C GLN A 129 -0.89 -15.77 -13.09
N LEU A 130 -0.47 -16.24 -11.93
CA LEU A 130 -1.31 -16.32 -10.74
C LEU A 130 -1.52 -14.94 -10.08
N LEU A 131 -0.71 -13.93 -10.42
CA LEU A 131 -0.87 -12.55 -9.92
C LEU A 131 -2.19 -11.91 -10.37
N LEU A 132 -2.83 -12.45 -11.40
CA LEU A 132 -4.16 -11.99 -11.80
C LEU A 132 -5.19 -12.14 -10.67
N ILE A 133 -5.06 -13.16 -9.83
CA ILE A 133 -5.99 -13.44 -8.72
C ILE A 133 -5.97 -12.30 -7.67
N PRO A 134 -4.82 -11.93 -7.05
CA PRO A 134 -4.79 -10.86 -6.06
C PRO A 134 -5.14 -9.50 -6.65
N TYR A 135 -4.75 -9.20 -7.88
CA TYR A 135 -5.12 -7.93 -8.53
C TYR A 135 -6.62 -7.85 -8.81
N THR A 136 -7.22 -8.90 -9.34
CA THR A 136 -8.66 -8.96 -9.59
C THR A 136 -9.44 -8.95 -8.28
N GLY A 137 -8.99 -9.71 -7.28
CA GLY A 137 -9.61 -9.73 -5.95
C GLY A 137 -9.57 -8.36 -5.27
N GLY A 138 -8.41 -7.71 -5.26
CA GLY A 138 -8.27 -6.34 -4.75
C GLY A 138 -9.15 -5.33 -5.48
N PHE A 139 -9.20 -5.41 -6.81
CA PHE A 139 -10.05 -4.55 -7.63
C PHE A 139 -11.55 -4.73 -7.32
N LEU A 140 -12.03 -5.98 -7.27
CA LEU A 140 -13.44 -6.26 -6.98
C LEU A 140 -13.83 -5.80 -5.56
N ILE A 141 -13.01 -6.07 -4.56
CA ILE A 141 -13.24 -5.58 -3.20
C ILE A 141 -13.26 -4.05 -3.16
N SER A 142 -12.30 -3.40 -3.82
CA SER A 142 -12.27 -1.94 -3.89
C SER A 142 -13.55 -1.36 -4.50
N LEU A 143 -14.06 -1.94 -5.59
CA LEU A 143 -15.30 -1.49 -6.22
C LEU A 143 -16.51 -1.63 -5.27
N LEU A 144 -16.57 -2.73 -4.52
CA LEU A 144 -17.72 -3.02 -3.65
C LEU A 144 -17.75 -2.12 -2.40
N ILE A 145 -16.58 -1.90 -1.77
CA ILE A 145 -16.55 -1.25 -0.46
C ILE A 145 -16.30 0.26 -0.53
N THR A 146 -15.58 0.76 -1.57
CA THR A 146 -15.15 2.17 -1.58
C THR A 146 -16.34 3.12 -1.60
N ASN A 147 -17.33 2.87 -2.47
CA ASN A 147 -18.50 3.74 -2.55
C ASN A 147 -19.29 3.75 -1.24
N LEU A 148 -19.52 2.57 -0.64
CA LEU A 148 -20.27 2.45 0.62
C LEU A 148 -19.57 3.17 1.77
N PHE A 149 -18.24 3.02 1.86
CA PHE A 149 -17.46 3.61 2.94
C PHE A 149 -17.29 5.12 2.77
N VAL A 150 -17.06 5.59 1.53
CA VAL A 150 -16.95 7.03 1.25
C VAL A 150 -18.26 7.76 1.50
N MET A 151 -19.39 7.20 1.12
CA MET A 151 -20.71 7.77 1.42
C MET A 151 -20.96 7.93 2.93
N LYS A 152 -20.51 6.96 3.74
CA LYS A 152 -20.78 6.94 5.17
C LYS A 152 -19.74 7.68 6.01
N TYR A 153 -18.47 7.60 5.62
CA TYR A 153 -17.34 8.06 6.43
C TYR A 153 -16.42 9.08 5.71
N HIS A 154 -16.78 9.53 4.51
CA HIS A 154 -16.05 10.51 3.71
C HIS A 154 -14.57 10.11 3.51
N ILE A 155 -13.61 10.95 3.94
CA ILE A 155 -12.17 10.70 3.80
C ILE A 155 -11.74 9.46 4.59
N LEU A 156 -12.25 9.28 5.81
CA LEU A 156 -11.99 8.09 6.62
C LEU A 156 -12.45 6.81 5.89
N GLY A 157 -13.60 6.87 5.21
CA GLY A 157 -14.10 5.77 4.40
C GLY A 157 -13.16 5.40 3.25
N ALA A 158 -12.57 6.39 2.59
CA ALA A 158 -11.57 6.16 1.54
C ALA A 158 -10.28 5.53 2.09
N ALA A 159 -9.81 6.01 3.25
CA ALA A 159 -8.63 5.47 3.93
C ALA A 159 -8.84 4.01 4.38
N LEU A 160 -10.00 3.69 4.96
CA LEU A 160 -10.37 2.33 5.35
C LEU A 160 -10.50 1.40 4.14
N SER A 161 -11.14 1.87 3.06
CA SER A 161 -11.29 1.09 1.83
C SER A 161 -9.92 0.76 1.22
N PHE A 162 -9.01 1.72 1.22
CA PHE A 162 -7.64 1.52 0.76
C PHE A 162 -6.92 0.47 1.61
N LEU A 163 -6.98 0.59 2.94
CA LEU A 163 -6.35 -0.37 3.86
C LEU A 163 -6.90 -1.80 3.66
N ILE A 164 -8.22 -1.96 3.58
CA ILE A 164 -8.86 -3.27 3.38
C ILE A 164 -8.43 -3.86 2.02
N THR A 165 -8.40 -3.05 0.97
CA THR A 165 -7.95 -3.49 -0.36
C THR A 165 -6.50 -4.00 -0.32
N MET A 166 -5.60 -3.30 0.39
CA MET A 166 -4.21 -3.73 0.54
C MET A 166 -4.08 -5.01 1.37
N LEU A 167 -4.90 -5.18 2.41
CA LEU A 167 -4.95 -6.41 3.20
C LEU A 167 -5.44 -7.62 2.37
N VAL A 168 -6.47 -7.43 1.55
CA VAL A 168 -6.97 -8.48 0.66
C VAL A 168 -5.91 -8.85 -0.38
N TRP A 169 -5.28 -7.84 -0.99
CA TRP A 169 -4.20 -8.09 -1.94
C TRP A 169 -3.06 -8.87 -1.30
N LEU A 170 -2.56 -8.45 -0.14
CA LEU A 170 -1.52 -9.15 0.59
C LEU A 170 -1.94 -10.59 0.94
N GLY A 171 -3.15 -10.78 1.48
CA GLY A 171 -3.66 -12.08 1.87
C GLY A 171 -3.74 -13.06 0.69
N LEU A 172 -4.25 -12.61 -0.47
CA LEU A 172 -4.31 -13.42 -1.68
C LEU A 172 -2.91 -13.72 -2.24
N SER A 173 -1.97 -12.75 -2.21
CA SER A 173 -0.59 -12.97 -2.64
C SER A 173 0.13 -13.99 -1.75
N ILE A 174 -0.06 -13.92 -0.42
CA ILE A 174 0.48 -14.91 0.53
C ILE A 174 -0.13 -16.29 0.25
N MET A 175 -1.44 -16.38 0.04
CA MET A 175 -2.11 -17.64 -0.25
C MET A 175 -1.50 -18.32 -1.49
N ILE A 176 -1.30 -17.57 -2.58
CA ILE A 176 -0.67 -18.08 -3.79
C ILE A 176 0.80 -18.48 -3.56
N TYR A 177 1.50 -17.74 -2.72
CA TYR A 177 2.91 -18.05 -2.41
C TYR A 177 3.06 -19.38 -1.66
N LEU A 178 2.10 -19.71 -0.79
CA LEU A 178 2.11 -20.97 0.00
C LEU A 178 1.68 -22.20 -0.80
N PHE A 179 0.95 -22.02 -1.90
CA PHE A 179 0.53 -23.09 -2.84
C PHE A 179 1.44 -23.18 -4.06
#